data_94b62158790f4bc6ee9398eeb5dee2bd
#
_entry.id   94b62158790f4bc6ee9398eeb5dee2bd
#
_cell.length_a   1.000
_cell.length_b   1.000
_cell.length_c   1.000
_cell.angle_alpha   90.00
_cell.angle_beta   90.00
_cell.angle_gamma   90.00
#
_symmetry.space_group_name_H-M   'P 1'
#
loop_
_entity.id
_entity.type
_entity.pdbx_description
1 polymer ?
#
loop_
_entity_poly.entity_id
_entity_poly.type
_entity_poly.pdbx_seq_one_letter_code
_entity_poly.pdbx_strand_id
1 'polypeptide(L)'
;PEGVRQRAAEELIKTAHAAKEFGVKVINGFTGSSIWHLVYSFPPVLPGQIDAGYEDFAKRWKPILDEFVKCDVKFGLEVHPTEIAFDIASAQRAIDALDGHPAFGFNYDPSHFGYQGVDYVEFIYRFADRINHVHMKDVSWSDKPKDAGVFGGHVDFHNPSRLSLIHI
;
A
#
# COMPACT_ATOMS: atom_id res chain seq x y z
N PRO A 1 -0.18 -12.05 15.44
CA PRO A 1 0.25 -11.95 16.85
C PRO A 1 1.03 -10.66 17.08
N GLU A 2 0.86 -10.00 18.23
CA GLU A 2 1.45 -8.70 18.52
C GLU A 2 2.98 -8.73 18.45
N GLY A 3 3.62 -9.77 18.98
CA GLY A 3 5.08 -9.90 18.92
C GLY A 3 5.66 -9.99 17.50
N VAL A 4 4.88 -10.42 16.52
CA VAL A 4 5.32 -10.39 15.09
C VAL A 4 5.30 -8.97 14.57
N ARG A 5 4.25 -8.21 14.88
CA ARG A 5 4.11 -6.80 14.50
C ARG A 5 5.20 -5.94 15.11
N GLN A 6 5.51 -6.17 16.39
CA GLN A 6 6.57 -5.46 17.07
C GLN A 6 7.94 -5.72 16.43
N ARG A 7 8.29 -6.99 16.17
CA ARG A 7 9.54 -7.30 15.46
C ARG A 7 9.61 -6.67 14.07
N ALA A 8 8.50 -6.67 13.32
CA ALA A 8 8.45 -6.02 12.02
C ALA A 8 8.70 -4.51 12.12
N ALA A 9 8.12 -3.83 13.12
CA ALA A 9 8.37 -2.42 13.37
C ALA A 9 9.84 -2.15 13.72
N GLU A 10 10.44 -2.97 14.59
CA GLU A 10 11.86 -2.88 14.94
C GLU A 10 12.78 -3.05 13.73
N GLU A 11 12.47 -4.01 12.83
CA GLU A 11 13.23 -4.21 11.60
C GLU A 11 13.09 -3.04 10.62
N LEU A 12 11.90 -2.45 10.49
CA LEU A 12 11.69 -1.25 9.68
C LEU A 12 12.50 -0.06 10.21
N ILE A 13 12.54 0.14 11.53
CA ILE A 13 13.34 1.18 12.15
C ILE A 13 14.83 0.95 11.90
N LYS A 14 15.33 -0.28 12.06
CA LYS A 14 16.72 -0.63 11.72
C LYS A 14 17.03 -0.37 10.26
N THR A 15 16.06 -0.67 9.37
CA THR A 15 16.21 -0.42 7.93
C THR A 15 16.32 1.07 7.64
N ALA A 16 15.55 1.93 8.33
CA ALA A 16 15.68 3.39 8.20
C ALA A 16 17.07 3.89 8.62
N HIS A 17 17.62 3.37 9.72
CA HIS A 17 18.97 3.71 10.14
C HIS A 17 20.03 3.23 9.13
N ALA A 18 19.91 2.00 8.61
CA ALA A 18 20.79 1.50 7.58
C ALA A 18 20.71 2.34 6.29
N ALA A 19 19.49 2.71 5.85
CA ALA A 19 19.28 3.57 4.71
C ALA A 19 20.01 4.91 4.85
N LYS A 20 19.94 5.52 6.03
CA LYS A 20 20.68 6.76 6.35
C LYS A 20 22.19 6.57 6.14
N GLU A 21 22.77 5.49 6.68
CA GLU A 21 24.21 5.22 6.55
C GLU A 21 24.64 4.99 5.08
N PHE A 22 23.77 4.39 4.27
CA PHE A 22 24.00 4.20 2.84
C PHE A 22 23.63 5.41 1.96
N GLY A 23 23.08 6.48 2.55
CA GLY A 23 22.64 7.66 1.81
C GLY A 23 21.35 7.44 1.01
N VAL A 24 20.60 6.38 1.30
CA VAL A 24 19.30 6.07 0.68
C VAL A 24 18.21 6.93 1.32
N LYS A 25 17.38 7.58 0.51
CA LYS A 25 16.38 8.54 0.97
C LYS A 25 14.95 8.00 1.02
N VAL A 26 14.69 6.86 0.38
CA VAL A 26 13.36 6.27 0.30
C VAL A 26 13.45 4.77 0.54
N ILE A 27 12.55 4.27 1.39
CA ILE A 27 12.30 2.84 1.59
C ILE A 27 10.88 2.56 1.16
N ASN A 28 10.70 1.58 0.28
CA ASN A 28 9.39 1.13 -0.16
C ASN A 28 8.99 -0.14 0.56
N GLY A 29 7.70 -0.32 0.75
CA GLY A 29 7.18 -1.53 1.36
C GLY A 29 5.68 -1.51 1.57
N PHE A 30 5.24 -2.49 2.33
CA PHE A 30 3.84 -2.66 2.71
C PHE A 30 3.65 -2.33 4.19
N THR A 31 2.51 -1.73 4.50
CA THR A 31 2.17 -1.39 5.89
C THR A 31 1.50 -2.54 6.61
N GLY A 32 0.91 -3.45 5.86
CA GLY A 32 -0.11 -4.32 6.39
C GLY A 32 -1.35 -3.54 6.86
N SER A 33 -2.39 -4.27 7.21
CA SER A 33 -3.63 -3.68 7.70
C SER A 33 -4.37 -4.67 8.60
N SER A 34 -4.96 -4.20 9.71
CA SER A 34 -5.86 -5.03 10.53
C SER A 34 -7.19 -5.30 9.83
N ILE A 35 -7.51 -4.48 8.83
CA ILE A 35 -8.71 -4.58 7.98
C ILE A 35 -8.39 -5.04 6.54
N TRP A 36 -7.25 -5.68 6.32
CA TRP A 36 -6.74 -6.10 5.02
C TRP A 36 -7.74 -6.93 4.18
N HIS A 37 -8.63 -7.67 4.84
CA HIS A 37 -9.64 -8.52 4.21
C HIS A 37 -10.92 -7.78 3.81
N LEU A 38 -11.06 -6.51 4.18
CA LEU A 38 -12.24 -5.69 3.92
C LEU A 38 -12.06 -4.82 2.66
N VAL A 39 -11.66 -5.44 1.56
CA VAL A 39 -11.47 -4.77 0.25
C VAL A 39 -12.74 -4.72 -0.60
N TYR A 40 -13.80 -5.41 -0.19
CA TYR A 40 -15.06 -5.46 -0.90
C TYR A 40 -16.19 -5.03 0.04
N SER A 41 -17.12 -4.22 -0.49
CA SER A 41 -18.16 -3.56 0.31
C SER A 41 -19.31 -4.47 0.78
N PHE A 42 -19.27 -5.74 0.42
CA PHE A 42 -20.29 -6.73 0.81
C PHE A 42 -19.66 -8.01 1.35
N PRO A 43 -20.18 -8.61 2.45
CA PRO A 43 -21.27 -8.10 3.27
C PRO A 43 -20.91 -6.78 3.98
N PRO A 44 -21.92 -5.96 4.39
CA PRO A 44 -21.67 -4.73 5.13
C PRO A 44 -20.85 -5.01 6.39
N VAL A 45 -19.87 -4.18 6.64
CA VAL A 45 -19.04 -4.24 7.83
C VAL A 45 -19.76 -3.62 9.04
N LEU A 46 -19.33 -3.96 10.25
CA LEU A 46 -19.88 -3.34 11.46
C LEU A 46 -19.58 -1.83 11.48
N PRO A 47 -20.50 -1.01 11.98
CA PRO A 47 -20.25 0.42 12.18
C PRO A 47 -18.94 0.66 12.96
N GLY A 48 -18.11 1.58 12.49
CA GLY A 48 -16.82 1.91 13.11
C GLY A 48 -15.68 0.92 12.88
N GLN A 49 -15.92 -0.24 12.25
CA GLN A 49 -14.88 -1.24 12.04
C GLN A 49 -13.75 -0.73 11.12
N ILE A 50 -14.12 0.01 10.09
CA ILE A 50 -13.12 0.62 9.19
C ILE A 50 -12.35 1.73 9.92
N ASP A 51 -13.04 2.58 10.70
CA ASP A 51 -12.41 3.64 11.48
C ASP A 51 -11.39 3.07 12.46
N ALA A 52 -11.75 2.03 13.21
CA ALA A 52 -10.85 1.33 14.11
C ALA A 52 -9.61 0.74 13.39
N GLY A 53 -9.75 0.33 12.14
CA GLY A 53 -8.63 -0.13 11.32
C GLY A 53 -7.62 0.98 11.01
N TYR A 54 -8.08 2.18 10.67
CA TYR A 54 -7.23 3.34 10.44
C TYR A 54 -6.62 3.89 11.74
N GLU A 55 -7.34 3.82 12.85
CA GLU A 55 -6.81 4.16 14.19
C GLU A 55 -5.67 3.22 14.60
N ASP A 56 -5.83 1.89 14.40
CA ASP A 56 -4.77 0.90 14.66
C ASP A 56 -3.55 1.15 13.75
N PHE A 57 -3.79 1.46 12.48
CA PHE A 57 -2.74 1.84 11.54
C PHE A 57 -1.97 3.07 12.03
N ALA A 58 -2.65 4.16 12.34
CA ALA A 58 -2.03 5.39 12.82
C ALA A 58 -1.22 5.18 14.11
N LYS A 59 -1.81 4.46 15.08
CA LYS A 59 -1.15 4.13 16.34
C LYS A 59 0.18 3.40 16.15
N ARG A 60 0.25 2.50 15.16
CA ARG A 60 1.46 1.69 14.91
C ARG A 60 2.49 2.40 14.04
N TRP A 61 2.02 3.14 13.04
CA TRP A 61 2.90 3.70 12.03
C TRP A 61 3.49 5.06 12.41
N LYS A 62 2.78 5.91 13.17
CA LYS A 62 3.34 7.20 13.59
C LYS A 62 4.70 7.06 14.29
N PRO A 63 4.90 6.18 15.31
CA PRO A 63 6.20 6.02 15.93
C PRO A 63 7.30 5.52 14.97
N ILE A 64 6.97 4.67 14.01
CA ILE A 64 7.92 4.19 13.00
C ILE A 64 8.33 5.36 12.09
N LEU A 65 7.37 6.12 11.60
CA LEU A 65 7.62 7.26 10.71
C LEU A 65 8.39 8.39 11.42
N ASP A 66 8.20 8.59 12.72
CA ASP A 66 9.01 9.51 13.51
C ASP A 66 10.51 9.13 13.49
N GLU A 67 10.84 7.84 13.51
CA GLU A 67 12.22 7.37 13.35
C GLU A 67 12.73 7.58 11.92
N PHE A 68 11.87 7.42 10.91
CA PHE A 68 12.21 7.74 9.52
C PHE A 68 12.57 9.23 9.35
N VAL A 69 11.82 10.14 10.01
CA VAL A 69 12.16 11.58 10.01
C VAL A 69 13.54 11.82 10.61
N LYS A 70 13.88 11.19 11.75
CA LYS A 70 15.20 11.32 12.39
C LYS A 70 16.34 10.81 11.52
N CYS A 71 16.03 9.88 10.62
CA CYS A 71 16.97 9.34 9.65
C CYS A 71 17.06 10.15 8.35
N ASP A 72 16.20 11.13 8.14
CA ASP A 72 16.04 11.85 6.87
C ASP A 72 15.71 10.88 5.70
N VAL A 73 14.81 9.93 5.98
CA VAL A 73 14.36 8.89 5.06
C VAL A 73 12.83 8.95 4.98
N LYS A 74 12.28 8.73 3.80
CA LYS A 74 10.84 8.63 3.57
C LYS A 74 10.41 7.18 3.36
N PHE A 75 9.18 6.88 3.74
CA PHE A 75 8.53 5.60 3.44
C PHE A 75 7.59 5.77 2.25
N GLY A 76 7.65 4.84 1.30
CA GLY A 76 6.75 4.73 0.15
C GLY A 76 5.89 3.48 0.28
N LEU A 77 4.60 3.64 0.65
CA LEU A 77 3.64 2.55 0.63
C LEU A 77 3.30 2.21 -0.83
N GLU A 78 3.49 0.98 -1.25
CA GLU A 78 2.90 0.49 -2.49
C GLU A 78 1.39 0.36 -2.30
N VAL A 79 0.63 1.17 -3.06
CA VAL A 79 -0.84 1.18 -3.00
C VAL A 79 -1.35 -0.08 -3.68
N HIS A 80 -1.83 -1.01 -2.88
CA HIS A 80 -2.07 -2.39 -3.32
C HIS A 80 -3.29 -2.97 -2.57
N PRO A 81 -4.16 -3.75 -3.23
CA PRO A 81 -5.21 -4.51 -2.54
C PRO A 81 -4.66 -5.31 -1.37
N THR A 82 -5.40 -5.32 -0.26
CA THR A 82 -5.04 -5.88 1.04
C THR A 82 -4.10 -5.04 1.91
N GLU A 83 -3.60 -3.91 1.41
CA GLU A 83 -2.96 -2.89 2.23
C GLU A 83 -3.99 -1.91 2.83
N ILE A 84 -3.52 -0.99 3.67
CA ILE A 84 -4.39 0.06 4.25
C ILE A 84 -4.87 1.05 3.17
N ALA A 85 -4.10 1.21 2.10
CA ALA A 85 -4.43 2.00 0.93
C ALA A 85 -4.35 1.13 -0.33
N PHE A 86 -5.43 1.06 -1.10
CA PHE A 86 -5.55 0.25 -2.32
C PHE A 86 -6.22 0.98 -3.48
N ASP A 87 -6.71 2.20 -3.24
CA ASP A 87 -7.28 3.12 -4.22
C ASP A 87 -7.07 4.58 -3.78
N ILE A 88 -7.59 5.55 -4.55
CA ILE A 88 -7.46 6.98 -4.24
C ILE A 88 -8.13 7.34 -2.91
N ALA A 89 -9.29 6.79 -2.63
CA ALA A 89 -10.06 7.13 -1.43
C ALA A 89 -9.37 6.60 -0.16
N SER A 90 -8.92 5.35 -0.18
CA SER A 90 -8.19 4.74 0.95
C SER A 90 -6.80 5.34 1.12
N ALA A 91 -6.13 5.76 0.03
CA ALA A 91 -4.86 6.47 0.09
C ALA A 91 -5.00 7.84 0.79
N GLN A 92 -6.02 8.63 0.44
CA GLN A 92 -6.30 9.89 1.14
C GLN A 92 -6.57 9.66 2.62
N ARG A 93 -7.38 8.66 2.92
CA ARG A 93 -7.72 8.32 4.31
C ARG A 93 -6.50 7.86 5.11
N ALA A 94 -5.54 7.16 4.50
CA ALA A 94 -4.30 6.79 5.16
C ALA A 94 -3.44 8.02 5.50
N ILE A 95 -3.37 9.00 4.60
CA ILE A 95 -2.70 10.29 4.87
C ILE A 95 -3.38 11.00 6.04
N ASP A 96 -4.70 11.10 6.02
CA ASP A 96 -5.48 11.79 7.05
C ASP A 96 -5.31 11.13 8.43
N ALA A 97 -5.33 9.81 8.49
CA ALA A 97 -5.12 9.04 9.73
C ALA A 97 -3.73 9.29 10.34
N LEU A 98 -2.75 9.57 9.51
CA LEU A 98 -1.38 9.90 9.92
C LEU A 98 -1.17 11.42 10.14
N ASP A 99 -2.22 12.24 10.13
CA ASP A 99 -2.16 13.72 10.23
C ASP A 99 -1.20 14.32 9.18
N GLY A 100 -1.17 13.74 7.97
CA GLY A 100 -0.29 14.19 6.89
C GLY A 100 1.20 13.99 7.17
N HIS A 101 1.60 12.99 7.94
CA HIS A 101 2.97 12.77 8.40
C HIS A 101 4.00 12.92 7.27
N PRO A 102 5.09 13.73 7.44
CA PRO A 102 5.99 14.11 6.35
C PRO A 102 6.83 12.96 5.78
N ALA A 103 7.10 11.92 6.56
CA ALA A 103 7.85 10.75 6.10
C ALA A 103 6.97 9.73 5.36
N PHE A 104 5.62 9.88 5.36
CA PHE A 104 4.73 8.97 4.69
C PHE A 104 4.40 9.44 3.28
N GLY A 105 4.50 8.55 2.33
CA GLY A 105 4.09 8.75 0.94
C GLY A 105 3.88 7.41 0.25
N PHE A 106 3.91 7.43 -1.07
CA PHE A 106 3.54 6.30 -1.90
C PHE A 106 4.69 5.85 -2.80
N ASN A 107 4.75 4.56 -3.03
CA ASN A 107 5.36 3.94 -4.17
C ASN A 107 4.24 3.72 -5.19
N TYR A 108 4.25 4.53 -6.25
CA TYR A 108 3.20 4.51 -7.27
C TYR A 108 3.39 3.34 -8.22
N ASP A 109 2.37 2.51 -8.35
CA ASP A 109 2.31 1.39 -9.27
C ASP A 109 0.97 1.43 -10.04
N PRO A 110 0.96 1.87 -11.30
CA PRO A 110 -0.29 2.03 -12.06
C PRO A 110 -1.02 0.71 -12.31
N SER A 111 -0.32 -0.42 -12.30
CA SER A 111 -0.92 -1.72 -12.59
C SER A 111 -1.96 -2.12 -11.54
N HIS A 112 -1.72 -1.79 -10.27
CA HIS A 112 -2.65 -2.10 -9.18
C HIS A 112 -3.92 -1.26 -9.20
N PHE A 113 -3.89 -0.10 -9.85
CA PHE A 113 -5.08 0.71 -10.11
C PHE A 113 -5.81 0.26 -11.38
N GLY A 114 -5.05 -0.04 -12.44
CA GLY A 114 -5.60 -0.32 -13.76
C GLY A 114 -6.61 -1.47 -13.77
N TYR A 115 -6.30 -2.60 -13.15
CA TYR A 115 -7.23 -3.72 -13.12
C TYR A 115 -8.45 -3.50 -12.21
N GLN A 116 -8.38 -2.57 -11.28
CA GLN A 116 -9.50 -2.19 -10.42
C GLN A 116 -10.42 -1.16 -11.10
N GLY A 117 -10.01 -0.57 -12.24
CA GLY A 117 -10.72 0.54 -12.88
C GLY A 117 -10.57 1.87 -12.14
N VAL A 118 -9.54 2.00 -11.29
CA VAL A 118 -9.20 3.25 -10.61
C VAL A 118 -8.41 4.15 -11.56
N ASP A 119 -8.71 5.44 -11.58
CA ASP A 119 -7.99 6.41 -12.40
C ASP A 119 -6.58 6.64 -11.83
N TYR A 120 -5.61 5.93 -12.42
CA TYR A 120 -4.21 6.01 -12.00
C TYR A 120 -3.54 7.35 -12.37
N VAL A 121 -4.08 8.08 -13.36
CA VAL A 121 -3.59 9.41 -13.72
C VAL A 121 -4.05 10.44 -12.68
N GLU A 122 -5.33 10.38 -12.26
CA GLU A 122 -5.85 11.22 -11.18
C GLU A 122 -5.08 10.99 -9.87
N PHE A 123 -4.61 9.76 -9.59
CA PHE A 123 -3.77 9.50 -8.43
C PHE A 123 -2.50 10.36 -8.44
N ILE A 124 -1.84 10.50 -9.60
CA ILE A 124 -0.64 11.33 -9.74
C ILE A 124 -0.96 12.79 -9.44
N TYR A 125 -2.05 13.32 -10.01
CA TYR A 125 -2.44 14.71 -9.77
C TYR A 125 -2.75 15.00 -8.30
N ARG A 126 -3.39 14.08 -7.61
CA ARG A 126 -3.75 14.26 -6.19
C ARG A 126 -2.58 14.14 -5.24
N PHE A 127 -1.63 13.27 -5.54
CA PHE A 127 -0.58 12.87 -4.60
C PHE A 127 0.84 13.12 -5.11
N ALA A 128 1.02 14.03 -6.08
CA ALA A 128 2.33 14.31 -6.70
C ALA A 128 3.46 14.53 -5.68
N ASP A 129 3.20 15.32 -4.64
CA ASP A 129 4.15 15.62 -3.56
C ASP A 129 4.33 14.49 -2.54
N ARG A 130 3.54 13.42 -2.65
CA ARG A 130 3.61 12.23 -1.81
C ARG A 130 4.13 10.99 -2.56
N ILE A 131 4.36 11.07 -3.86
CA ILE A 131 4.96 9.97 -4.62
C ILE A 131 6.46 10.00 -4.37
N ASN A 132 6.94 9.08 -3.56
CA ASN A 132 8.35 8.96 -3.19
C ASN A 132 9.12 8.02 -4.12
N HIS A 133 8.43 7.11 -4.77
CA HIS A 133 9.00 6.13 -5.70
C HIS A 133 7.94 5.65 -6.70
N VAL A 134 8.41 5.03 -7.79
CA VAL A 134 7.53 4.52 -8.86
C VAL A 134 7.96 3.11 -9.26
N HIS A 135 7.01 2.19 -9.31
CA HIS A 135 7.12 0.94 -10.02
C HIS A 135 6.42 1.08 -11.39
N MET A 136 7.20 1.17 -12.46
CA MET A 136 6.64 1.20 -13.82
C MET A 136 6.23 -0.20 -14.22
N LYS A 137 5.01 -0.54 -13.88
CA LYS A 137 4.42 -1.84 -14.14
C LYS A 137 3.07 -1.65 -14.82
N ASP A 138 2.76 -2.50 -15.75
CA ASP A 138 1.51 -2.49 -16.49
C ASP A 138 0.66 -3.72 -16.17
N VAL A 139 -0.59 -3.69 -16.55
CA VAL A 139 -1.53 -4.80 -16.42
C VAL A 139 -2.07 -5.19 -17.79
N SER A 140 -2.00 -6.45 -18.11
CA SER A 140 -2.64 -6.99 -19.32
C SER A 140 -3.68 -8.03 -18.96
N TRP A 141 -4.71 -8.09 -19.78
CA TRP A 141 -5.76 -9.08 -19.70
C TRP A 141 -5.55 -10.13 -20.81
N SER A 142 -5.68 -11.41 -20.46
CA SER A 142 -5.64 -12.47 -21.44
C SER A 142 -6.74 -12.30 -22.49
N ASP A 143 -6.42 -12.57 -23.76
CA ASP A 143 -7.40 -12.60 -24.86
C ASP A 143 -8.35 -13.81 -24.75
N LYS A 144 -8.01 -14.81 -23.98
CA LYS A 144 -8.84 -15.98 -23.72
C LYS A 144 -9.94 -15.67 -22.72
N PRO A 145 -11.05 -16.43 -22.74
CA PRO A 145 -12.06 -16.34 -21.69
C PRO A 145 -11.40 -16.44 -20.31
N LYS A 146 -11.74 -15.51 -19.44
CA LYS A 146 -11.15 -15.44 -18.10
C LYS A 146 -11.99 -16.25 -17.13
N ASP A 147 -11.44 -17.35 -16.65
CA ASP A 147 -12.10 -18.18 -15.62
C ASP A 147 -12.00 -17.53 -14.24
N ALA A 148 -11.01 -16.65 -14.05
CA ALA A 148 -10.80 -15.90 -12.82
C ALA A 148 -10.87 -14.39 -13.06
N GLY A 149 -11.64 -13.68 -12.21
CA GLY A 149 -11.69 -12.21 -12.20
C GLY A 149 -10.58 -11.60 -11.33
N VAL A 150 -10.75 -10.31 -10.99
CA VAL A 150 -9.78 -9.53 -10.20
C VAL A 150 -9.47 -10.14 -8.83
N PHE A 151 -10.39 -10.89 -8.24
CA PHE A 151 -10.19 -11.59 -6.97
C PHE A 151 -9.42 -12.91 -7.11
N GLY A 152 -9.07 -13.32 -8.30
CA GLY A 152 -8.18 -14.44 -8.58
C GLY A 152 -8.80 -15.84 -8.56
N GLY A 153 -10.08 -16.03 -8.12
CA GLY A 153 -10.81 -17.29 -8.18
C GLY A 153 -10.14 -18.49 -7.46
N HIS A 154 -9.21 -18.23 -6.52
CA HIS A 154 -8.40 -19.25 -5.85
C HIS A 154 -7.52 -20.11 -6.79
N VAL A 155 -7.28 -19.63 -8.01
CA VAL A 155 -6.34 -20.27 -8.92
C VAL A 155 -4.90 -19.80 -8.65
N ASP A 156 -3.92 -20.59 -9.10
CA ASP A 156 -2.51 -20.23 -9.00
C ASP A 156 -2.22 -18.85 -9.58
N PHE A 157 -1.28 -18.12 -8.96
CA PHE A 157 -0.94 -16.75 -9.37
C PHE A 157 -0.46 -16.69 -10.85
N HIS A 158 0.22 -17.73 -11.32
CA HIS A 158 0.71 -17.81 -12.69
C HIS A 158 -0.30 -18.42 -13.68
N ASN A 159 -1.53 -18.69 -13.24
CA ASN A 159 -2.55 -19.26 -14.13
C ASN A 159 -2.88 -18.27 -15.27
N PRO A 160 -2.78 -18.68 -16.54
CA PRO A 160 -2.99 -17.80 -17.68
C PRO A 160 -4.42 -17.28 -17.82
N SER A 161 -5.39 -17.83 -17.08
CA SER A 161 -6.76 -17.29 -17.02
C SER A 161 -6.88 -16.03 -16.16
N ARG A 162 -5.85 -15.70 -15.38
CA ARG A 162 -5.77 -14.47 -14.59
C ARG A 162 -5.23 -13.30 -15.41
N LEU A 163 -5.39 -12.10 -14.87
CA LEU A 163 -4.66 -10.92 -15.37
C LEU A 163 -3.15 -11.11 -15.16
N SER A 164 -2.35 -10.49 -15.99
CA SER A 164 -0.90 -10.46 -15.87
C SER A 164 -0.44 -9.05 -15.49
N LEU A 165 0.48 -8.95 -14.53
CA LEU A 165 1.17 -7.72 -14.18
C LEU A 165 2.58 -7.79 -14.76
N ILE A 166 2.95 -6.81 -15.56
CA ILE A 166 4.20 -6.80 -16.33
C ILE A 166 4.99 -5.56 -15.96
N HIS A 167 6.25 -5.73 -15.53
CA HIS A 167 7.19 -4.61 -15.40
C HIS A 167 7.62 -4.13 -16.80
N ILE A 168 7.63 -2.83 -16.98
CA ILE A 168 8.08 -2.15 -18.20
C ILE A 168 9.56 -1.73 -18.02
#